data_7cada8149c2d7f96c08442fbdd64ee7a
#
_entry.id   7cada8149c2d7f96c08442fbdd64ee7a
#
_cell.length_a   1.000
_cell.length_b   1.000
_cell.length_c   1.000
_cell.angle_alpha   90.00
_cell.angle_beta   90.00
_cell.angle_gamma   90.00
#
_symmetry.space_group_name_H-M   'P 1'
#
loop_
_entity.id
_entity.type
_entity.pdbx_description
1 polymer ?
#
loop_
_entity_poly.entity_id
_entity_poly.type
_entity_poly.pdbx_seq_one_letter_code
_entity_poly.pdbx_strand_id
1 'polypeptide(L)'
;MLLFVAAGVLLALVAGAATAQTAASGPVDPPPEFVQLRQQYEGLTPQQVQAAGYIPDKGGCISNPEGAGAMGTHAINGEQLTAQFPNGTMDPTTPPVLLLGQGGEVIGLEWEAKDVGQGPMQLFGQTIQIQPGHPGAEQPHYMLHGWFEPDGQVRWGYDPQTEWNPALSCPGMPATGGAVSPARLGGVLLALAGGLAVVGVAFAARRRRGRLWS
;
A
#
# COMPACT_ATOMS: atom_id res chain seq x y z
N MET A 1 49.94 -26.19 55.08
CA MET A 1 49.65 -26.66 53.72
C MET A 1 48.12 -26.39 53.46
N LEU A 2 47.83 -25.23 52.95
CA LEU A 2 46.42 -24.81 52.68
C LEU A 2 46.18 -24.97 51.18
N LEU A 3 45.19 -25.81 50.81
CA LEU A 3 44.69 -25.94 49.44
C LEU A 3 43.58 -24.92 49.23
N PHE A 4 43.78 -23.98 48.30
CA PHE A 4 42.70 -23.12 47.78
C PHE A 4 42.04 -23.81 46.59
N VAL A 5 40.77 -24.14 46.74
CA VAL A 5 39.89 -24.59 45.64
C VAL A 5 39.25 -23.34 45.02
N ALA A 6 39.66 -22.98 43.80
CA ALA A 6 39.04 -21.94 43.03
C ALA A 6 37.80 -22.49 42.31
N ALA A 7 36.62 -22.11 42.73
CA ALA A 7 35.36 -22.38 42.01
C ALA A 7 35.18 -21.37 40.89
N GLY A 8 35.38 -21.80 39.65
CA GLY A 8 35.07 -21.01 38.46
C GLY A 8 33.57 -21.03 38.18
N VAL A 9 32.93 -19.88 38.27
CA VAL A 9 31.52 -19.67 37.84
C VAL A 9 31.51 -19.40 36.34
N LEU A 10 31.04 -20.38 35.56
CA LEU A 10 30.82 -20.23 34.13
C LEU A 10 29.48 -19.48 33.94
N LEU A 11 29.53 -18.18 33.61
CA LEU A 11 28.34 -17.41 33.18
C LEU A 11 28.06 -17.77 31.70
N ALA A 12 27.06 -18.60 31.46
CA ALA A 12 26.54 -18.81 30.11
C ALA A 12 25.68 -17.58 29.69
N LEU A 13 26.24 -16.75 28.82
CA LEU A 13 25.50 -15.70 28.11
C LEU A 13 24.56 -16.39 27.12
N VAL A 14 23.29 -16.50 27.46
CA VAL A 14 22.23 -16.82 26.51
C VAL A 14 21.99 -15.56 25.67
N ALA A 15 22.64 -15.45 24.51
CA ALA A 15 22.30 -14.48 23.51
C ALA A 15 20.92 -14.88 22.94
N GLY A 16 19.87 -14.25 23.43
CA GLY A 16 18.55 -14.31 22.83
C GLY A 16 18.65 -13.75 21.40
N ALA A 17 18.61 -14.62 20.40
CA ALA A 17 18.41 -14.19 19.02
C ALA A 17 17.05 -13.51 18.97
N ALA A 18 17.03 -12.18 18.91
CA ALA A 18 15.85 -11.43 18.46
C ALA A 18 15.63 -11.90 17.01
N THR A 19 14.62 -12.74 16.81
CA THR A 19 14.12 -13.03 15.46
C THR A 19 13.60 -11.71 14.91
N ALA A 20 14.36 -11.10 14.00
CA ALA A 20 13.85 -10.03 13.18
C ALA A 20 12.63 -10.61 12.47
N GLN A 21 11.44 -10.16 12.87
CA GLN A 21 10.20 -10.50 12.22
C GLN A 21 10.28 -9.81 10.85
N THR A 22 10.59 -10.58 9.82
CA THR A 22 10.51 -10.07 8.45
C THR A 22 9.08 -9.61 8.22
N ALA A 23 8.93 -8.32 7.96
CA ALA A 23 7.65 -7.71 7.64
C ALA A 23 6.93 -8.57 6.60
N ALA A 24 5.69 -8.93 6.88
CA ALA A 24 4.86 -9.64 5.92
C ALA A 24 4.60 -8.70 4.75
N SER A 25 5.33 -8.88 3.65
CA SER A 25 5.26 -8.02 2.46
C SER A 25 4.04 -8.32 1.58
N GLY A 26 3.12 -9.18 2.02
CA GLY A 26 1.95 -9.62 1.27
C GLY A 26 0.63 -9.47 2.03
N PRO A 27 -0.52 -9.70 1.33
CA PRO A 27 -1.83 -9.78 1.97
C PRO A 27 -1.90 -10.90 3.01
N VAL A 28 -2.60 -10.65 4.10
CA VAL A 28 -2.83 -11.60 5.19
C VAL A 28 -4.29 -11.58 5.63
N ASP A 29 -4.73 -12.60 6.34
CA ASP A 29 -6.06 -12.61 6.94
C ASP A 29 -6.14 -11.54 8.05
N PRO A 30 -7.15 -10.65 8.01
CA PRO A 30 -7.31 -9.60 9.01
C PRO A 30 -7.84 -10.14 10.33
N PRO A 31 -7.53 -9.49 11.46
CA PRO A 31 -8.19 -9.79 12.73
C PRO A 31 -9.67 -9.39 12.71
N PRO A 32 -10.52 -10.01 13.57
CA PRO A 32 -11.96 -9.79 13.54
C PRO A 32 -12.40 -8.33 13.67
N GLU A 33 -11.65 -7.54 14.43
CA GLU A 33 -11.93 -6.12 14.65
C GLU A 33 -11.76 -5.33 13.34
N PHE A 34 -10.74 -5.65 12.54
CA PHE A 34 -10.53 -5.01 11.24
C PHE A 34 -11.59 -5.45 10.22
N VAL A 35 -12.04 -6.71 10.28
CA VAL A 35 -13.16 -7.19 9.43
C VAL A 35 -14.41 -6.34 9.64
N GLN A 36 -14.73 -5.99 10.89
CA GLN A 36 -15.89 -5.15 11.20
C GLN A 36 -15.74 -3.73 10.62
N LEU A 37 -14.56 -3.14 10.73
CA LEU A 37 -14.27 -1.84 10.13
C LEU A 37 -14.36 -1.89 8.60
N ARG A 38 -13.80 -2.93 7.99
CA ARG A 38 -13.93 -3.14 6.55
C ARG A 38 -15.39 -3.19 6.12
N GLN A 39 -16.24 -3.95 6.81
CA GLN A 39 -17.69 -4.01 6.54
C GLN A 39 -18.39 -2.64 6.69
N GLN A 40 -17.90 -1.80 7.59
CA GLN A 40 -18.45 -0.45 7.81
C GLN A 40 -18.06 0.53 6.70
N TYR A 41 -16.85 0.45 6.16
CA TYR A 41 -16.29 1.48 5.29
C TYR A 41 -16.13 1.04 3.83
N GLU A 42 -15.91 -0.25 3.54
CA GLU A 42 -15.78 -0.75 2.18
C GLU A 42 -17.07 -0.54 1.39
N GLY A 43 -16.96 -0.02 0.19
CA GLY A 43 -18.11 0.22 -0.70
C GLY A 43 -18.91 1.49 -0.39
N LEU A 44 -18.49 2.33 0.56
CA LEU A 44 -19.09 3.64 0.74
C LEU A 44 -18.91 4.50 -0.52
N THR A 45 -19.98 5.17 -0.93
CA THR A 45 -19.92 6.18 -1.99
C THR A 45 -19.22 7.44 -1.49
N PRO A 46 -18.67 8.30 -2.37
CA PRO A 46 -18.07 9.57 -1.96
C PRO A 46 -18.99 10.44 -1.11
N GLN A 47 -20.31 10.42 -1.36
CA GLN A 47 -21.30 11.15 -0.57
C GLN A 47 -21.45 10.58 0.84
N GLN A 48 -21.40 9.24 0.98
CA GLN A 48 -21.45 8.58 2.29
C GLN A 48 -20.17 8.81 3.07
N VAL A 49 -19.00 8.81 2.43
CA VAL A 49 -17.71 9.19 3.02
C VAL A 49 -17.79 10.60 3.62
N GLN A 50 -18.28 11.56 2.85
CA GLN A 50 -18.44 12.94 3.33
C GLN A 50 -19.49 13.04 4.46
N ALA A 51 -20.62 12.33 4.33
CA ALA A 51 -21.65 12.30 5.38
C ALA A 51 -21.16 11.68 6.69
N ALA A 52 -20.16 10.79 6.64
CA ALA A 52 -19.47 10.24 7.80
C ALA A 52 -18.38 11.17 8.36
N GLY A 53 -18.23 12.38 7.82
CA GLY A 53 -17.30 13.39 8.31
C GLY A 53 -15.88 13.32 7.73
N TYR A 54 -15.66 12.49 6.71
CA TYR A 54 -14.35 12.38 6.06
C TYR A 54 -14.30 13.28 4.82
N ILE A 55 -13.31 14.15 4.77
CA ILE A 55 -13.09 15.11 3.69
C ILE A 55 -11.83 14.71 2.92
N PRO A 56 -11.91 14.45 1.60
CA PRO A 56 -10.74 14.17 0.78
C PRO A 56 -9.73 15.30 0.86
N ASP A 57 -8.46 14.94 1.10
CA ASP A 57 -7.37 15.91 1.12
C ASP A 57 -7.12 16.51 -0.27
N LYS A 58 -6.78 17.80 -0.29
CA LYS A 58 -6.50 18.54 -1.53
C LYS A 58 -5.20 18.12 -2.22
N GLY A 59 -4.30 17.45 -1.48
CA GLY A 59 -3.07 16.89 -2.01
C GLY A 59 -3.32 15.77 -3.04
N GLY A 60 -4.50 15.17 -3.01
CA GLY A 60 -4.88 14.09 -3.92
C GLY A 60 -4.16 12.78 -3.61
N CYS A 61 -3.92 11.98 -4.65
CA CYS A 61 -3.27 10.68 -4.52
C CYS A 61 -1.78 10.84 -4.23
N ILE A 62 -1.30 10.17 -3.18
CA ILE A 62 0.11 10.19 -2.75
C ILE A 62 0.82 8.95 -3.29
N SER A 63 1.89 9.16 -4.06
CA SER A 63 2.73 8.10 -4.63
C SER A 63 4.14 8.18 -4.11
N ASN A 64 4.78 7.02 -3.98
CA ASN A 64 6.20 6.94 -3.68
C ASN A 64 7.03 7.54 -4.84
N PRO A 65 7.92 8.50 -4.59
CA PRO A 65 8.73 9.14 -5.65
C PRO A 65 9.71 8.18 -6.33
N GLU A 66 10.09 7.09 -5.66
CA GLU A 66 10.98 6.05 -6.18
C GLU A 66 10.21 4.92 -6.87
N GLY A 67 8.87 5.00 -6.90
CA GLY A 67 8.04 4.05 -7.59
C GLY A 67 7.68 2.78 -6.80
N ALA A 68 7.78 2.79 -5.48
CA ALA A 68 7.41 1.65 -4.64
C ALA A 68 5.89 1.42 -4.51
N GLY A 69 5.06 2.25 -5.15
CA GLY A 69 3.60 2.17 -5.07
C GLY A 69 2.95 3.48 -4.67
N ALA A 70 1.78 3.41 -4.05
CA ALA A 70 1.03 4.58 -3.59
C ALA A 70 0.28 4.31 -2.28
N MET A 71 -0.12 5.39 -1.58
CA MET A 71 -1.00 5.33 -0.42
C MET A 71 -2.49 5.48 -0.81
N GLY A 72 -2.76 6.10 -1.95
CA GLY A 72 -4.10 6.54 -2.34
C GLY A 72 -4.35 8.01 -2.01
N THR A 73 -5.61 8.44 -2.04
CA THR A 73 -6.03 9.77 -1.59
C THR A 73 -6.54 9.66 -0.16
N HIS A 74 -6.03 10.48 0.74
CA HIS A 74 -6.51 10.50 2.13
C HIS A 74 -7.82 11.28 2.23
N ALA A 75 -8.83 10.69 2.87
CA ALA A 75 -10.04 11.38 3.30
C ALA A 75 -10.02 11.45 4.82
N ILE A 76 -9.94 12.66 5.37
CA ILE A 76 -9.61 12.92 6.77
C ILE A 76 -10.87 13.27 7.55
N ASN A 77 -11.09 12.58 8.68
CA ASN A 77 -12.03 13.01 9.71
C ASN A 77 -11.27 13.86 10.73
N GLY A 78 -11.40 15.17 10.62
CA GLY A 78 -10.65 16.12 11.45
C GLY A 78 -10.92 16.02 12.95
N GLU A 79 -12.12 15.61 13.37
CA GLU A 79 -12.47 15.39 14.77
C GLU A 79 -11.68 14.20 15.32
N GLN A 80 -11.73 13.07 14.65
CA GLN A 80 -11.03 11.85 15.06
C GLN A 80 -9.51 12.05 15.03
N LEU A 81 -8.97 12.69 13.98
CA LEU A 81 -7.55 12.98 13.89
C LEU A 81 -7.07 13.89 15.03
N THR A 82 -7.83 14.94 15.35
CA THR A 82 -7.50 15.86 16.46
C THR A 82 -7.59 15.17 17.81
N ALA A 83 -8.48 14.20 17.99
CA ALA A 83 -8.59 13.44 19.23
C ALA A 83 -7.43 12.46 19.43
N GLN A 84 -6.84 11.95 18.39
CA GLN A 84 -5.83 10.88 18.45
C GLN A 84 -4.41 11.40 18.22
N PHE A 85 -4.15 12.03 17.09
CA PHE A 85 -2.82 12.35 16.60
C PHE A 85 -1.95 13.15 17.60
N PRO A 86 -2.36 14.31 18.12
CA PRO A 86 -1.52 15.10 19.01
C PRO A 86 -1.25 14.42 20.36
N ASN A 87 -2.10 13.47 20.73
CA ASN A 87 -1.98 12.71 21.98
C ASN A 87 -1.09 11.46 21.85
N GLY A 88 -0.59 11.17 20.66
CA GLY A 88 0.21 9.97 20.39
C GLY A 88 -0.57 8.68 20.58
N THR A 89 -1.88 8.67 20.26
CA THR A 89 -2.77 7.51 20.41
C THR A 89 -3.41 7.11 19.08
N MET A 90 -3.79 5.83 18.98
CA MET A 90 -4.58 5.27 17.89
C MET A 90 -5.74 4.46 18.48
N ASP A 91 -6.97 4.85 18.15
CA ASP A 91 -8.16 4.09 18.53
C ASP A 91 -8.47 3.06 17.44
N PRO A 92 -8.40 1.75 17.72
CA PRO A 92 -8.66 0.72 16.72
C PRO A 92 -10.06 0.79 16.09
N THR A 93 -11.02 1.40 16.77
CA THR A 93 -12.42 1.44 16.34
C THR A 93 -12.79 2.67 15.51
N THR A 94 -11.93 3.68 15.51
CA THR A 94 -12.20 4.97 14.84
C THR A 94 -11.01 5.41 14.00
N PRO A 95 -10.86 4.87 12.76
CA PRO A 95 -9.79 5.29 11.86
C PRO A 95 -9.96 6.78 11.51
N PRO A 96 -8.98 7.65 11.78
CA PRO A 96 -9.09 9.06 11.45
C PRO A 96 -9.00 9.36 9.96
N VAL A 97 -8.49 8.42 9.16
CA VAL A 97 -8.31 8.57 7.72
C VAL A 97 -8.87 7.36 6.98
N LEU A 98 -9.59 7.61 5.88
CA LEU A 98 -9.95 6.61 4.89
C LEU A 98 -9.04 6.78 3.67
N LEU A 99 -8.53 5.68 3.14
CA LEU A 99 -7.75 5.64 1.91
C LEU A 99 -8.69 5.46 0.73
N LEU A 100 -8.65 6.39 -0.22
CA LEU A 100 -9.51 6.38 -1.40
C LEU A 100 -8.72 5.99 -2.64
N GLY A 101 -9.33 5.14 -3.46
CA GLY A 101 -8.88 4.80 -4.79
C GLY A 101 -9.19 5.90 -5.82
N GLN A 102 -8.85 5.64 -7.08
CA GLN A 102 -8.97 6.62 -8.17
C GLN A 102 -10.42 7.02 -8.47
N GLY A 103 -11.38 6.16 -8.19
CA GLY A 103 -12.83 6.43 -8.35
C GLY A 103 -13.48 7.03 -7.12
N GLY A 104 -12.72 7.26 -6.04
CA GLY A 104 -13.24 7.75 -4.76
C GLY A 104 -13.83 6.64 -3.87
N GLU A 105 -13.65 5.38 -4.27
CA GLU A 105 -13.99 4.21 -3.46
C GLU A 105 -13.04 4.07 -2.28
N VAL A 106 -13.54 3.60 -1.13
CA VAL A 106 -12.70 3.31 0.03
C VAL A 106 -11.94 2.01 -0.21
N ILE A 107 -10.61 2.10 -0.26
CA ILE A 107 -9.68 1.00 -0.51
C ILE A 107 -8.88 0.60 0.73
N GLY A 108 -9.03 1.31 1.83
CA GLY A 108 -8.31 1.03 3.08
C GLY A 108 -8.59 2.06 4.17
N LEU A 109 -7.97 1.82 5.30
CA LEU A 109 -8.08 2.62 6.51
C LEU A 109 -6.68 3.00 6.99
N GLU A 110 -6.59 4.15 7.69
CA GLU A 110 -5.32 4.63 8.23
C GLU A 110 -5.48 5.21 9.62
N TRP A 111 -4.47 4.97 10.44
CA TRP A 111 -4.29 5.55 11.78
C TRP A 111 -2.96 6.24 11.83
N GLU A 112 -2.95 7.44 12.39
CA GLU A 112 -1.75 8.24 12.60
C GLU A 112 -1.62 8.68 14.06
N ALA A 113 -0.40 8.72 14.58
CA ALA A 113 -0.11 9.22 15.92
C ALA A 113 1.23 9.94 15.96
N LYS A 114 1.24 11.12 16.56
CA LYS A 114 2.47 11.86 16.81
C LYS A 114 3.41 11.07 17.72
N ASP A 115 4.70 11.14 17.48
CA ASP A 115 5.70 10.68 18.44
C ASP A 115 5.76 11.69 19.62
N VAL A 116 5.29 11.22 20.77
CA VAL A 116 5.37 11.94 22.04
C VAL A 116 6.30 11.22 23.05
N GLY A 117 7.14 10.30 22.55
CA GLY A 117 8.06 9.49 23.35
C GLY A 117 7.46 8.19 23.88
N GLN A 118 6.32 7.75 23.33
CA GLN A 118 5.63 6.51 23.76
C GLN A 118 6.33 5.22 23.31
N GLY A 119 7.31 5.31 22.38
CA GLY A 119 7.94 4.15 21.76
C GLY A 119 7.06 3.46 20.72
N PRO A 120 7.49 2.30 20.19
CA PRO A 120 6.75 1.58 19.16
C PRO A 120 5.30 1.29 19.58
N MET A 121 4.36 1.56 18.69
CA MET A 121 2.94 1.35 18.93
C MET A 121 2.50 -0.03 18.44
N GLN A 122 1.38 -0.52 19.00
CA GLN A 122 0.78 -1.81 18.60
C GLN A 122 -0.68 -1.58 18.22
N LEU A 123 -1.06 -2.04 17.01
CA LEU A 123 -2.44 -2.02 16.56
C LEU A 123 -2.69 -3.22 15.63
N PHE A 124 -3.80 -3.93 15.79
CA PHE A 124 -4.14 -5.12 15.00
C PHE A 124 -3.02 -6.18 14.90
N GLY A 125 -2.22 -6.32 15.97
CA GLY A 125 -1.06 -7.22 15.99
C GLY A 125 0.17 -6.73 15.22
N GLN A 126 0.11 -5.52 14.62
CA GLN A 126 1.25 -4.91 13.96
C GLN A 126 2.05 -4.06 14.95
N THR A 127 3.38 -4.14 14.87
CA THR A 127 4.29 -3.23 15.58
C THR A 127 4.62 -2.06 14.65
N ILE A 128 4.07 -0.88 14.96
CA ILE A 128 4.17 0.30 14.12
C ILE A 128 5.45 1.05 14.46
N GLN A 129 6.26 1.35 13.45
CA GLN A 129 7.47 2.14 13.58
C GLN A 129 7.22 3.60 13.17
N ILE A 130 8.09 4.50 13.61
CA ILE A 130 8.10 5.88 13.14
C ILE A 130 8.45 5.85 11.65
N GLN A 131 7.63 6.53 10.86
CA GLN A 131 7.79 6.67 9.42
C GLN A 131 8.22 8.09 9.05
N PRO A 132 8.88 8.30 7.91
CA PRO A 132 9.12 9.62 7.38
C PRO A 132 7.81 10.38 7.18
N GLY A 133 7.82 11.68 7.28
CA GLY A 133 6.67 12.50 6.92
C GLY A 133 6.36 12.40 5.42
N HIS A 134 5.12 12.67 5.07
CA HIS A 134 4.60 12.72 3.70
C HIS A 134 3.92 14.08 3.43
N PRO A 135 3.57 14.43 2.19
CA PRO A 135 2.83 15.66 1.89
C PRO A 135 1.55 15.78 2.73
N GLY A 136 1.44 16.88 3.49
CA GLY A 136 0.34 17.12 4.44
C GLY A 136 0.65 16.73 5.89
N ALA A 137 1.66 15.89 6.13
CA ALA A 137 2.16 15.51 7.46
C ALA A 137 3.70 15.35 7.41
N GLU A 138 4.42 16.43 7.23
CA GLU A 138 5.88 16.44 6.96
C GLU A 138 6.74 16.00 8.13
N GLN A 139 6.18 15.91 9.33
CA GLN A 139 6.92 15.45 10.51
C GLN A 139 6.92 13.93 10.61
N PRO A 140 8.02 13.29 11.03
CA PRO A 140 8.02 11.87 11.33
C PRO A 140 6.95 11.52 12.38
N HIS A 141 6.17 10.48 12.13
CA HIS A 141 5.08 10.05 13.00
C HIS A 141 4.84 8.53 12.85
N TYR A 142 4.07 7.96 13.75
CA TYR A 142 3.57 6.60 13.62
C TYR A 142 2.40 6.58 12.67
N MET A 143 2.39 5.62 11.74
CA MET A 143 1.32 5.48 10.75
C MET A 143 1.06 4.00 10.48
N LEU A 144 -0.20 3.61 10.44
CA LEU A 144 -0.64 2.27 10.06
C LEU A 144 -1.65 2.36 8.92
N HIS A 145 -1.33 1.80 7.79
CA HIS A 145 -2.27 1.54 6.71
C HIS A 145 -2.79 0.11 6.76
N GLY A 146 -4.10 -0.06 6.49
CA GLY A 146 -4.71 -1.36 6.23
C GLY A 146 -5.48 -1.29 4.92
N TRP A 147 -4.87 -1.70 3.78
CA TRP A 147 -5.54 -1.75 2.48
C TRP A 147 -6.41 -2.98 2.36
N PHE A 148 -7.60 -2.80 1.80
CA PHE A 148 -8.54 -3.87 1.50
C PHE A 148 -8.04 -4.64 0.28
N GLU A 149 -7.63 -5.86 0.47
CA GLU A 149 -7.20 -6.76 -0.60
C GLU A 149 -8.34 -7.71 -1.01
N PRO A 150 -8.25 -8.34 -2.19
CA PRO A 150 -9.19 -9.38 -2.59
C PRO A 150 -9.35 -10.49 -1.56
N ASP A 151 -10.44 -11.25 -1.65
CA ASP A 151 -10.73 -12.42 -0.80
C ASP A 151 -10.82 -12.10 0.71
N GLY A 152 -11.09 -10.84 1.06
CA GLY A 152 -11.24 -10.39 2.44
C GLY A 152 -9.92 -10.14 3.17
N GLN A 153 -8.79 -10.28 2.51
CA GLN A 153 -7.46 -10.06 3.09
C GLN A 153 -7.15 -8.58 3.30
N VAL A 154 -6.12 -8.31 4.09
CA VAL A 154 -5.57 -6.97 4.34
C VAL A 154 -4.08 -6.96 4.04
N ARG A 155 -3.61 -5.87 3.43
CA ARG A 155 -2.18 -5.54 3.34
C ARG A 155 -1.87 -4.47 4.36
N TRP A 156 -0.86 -4.71 5.19
CA TRP A 156 -0.46 -3.75 6.22
C TRP A 156 0.73 -2.91 5.78
N GLY A 157 0.67 -1.60 6.04
CA GLY A 157 1.79 -0.68 5.97
C GLY A 157 2.04 -0.07 7.35
N TYR A 158 3.15 -0.40 7.99
CA TYR A 158 3.44 -0.03 9.39
C TYR A 158 4.90 0.38 9.63
N ASP A 159 5.69 0.44 8.58
CA ASP A 159 7.09 0.86 8.60
C ASP A 159 7.49 1.52 7.26
N PRO A 160 8.64 2.19 7.17
CA PRO A 160 9.05 2.91 5.95
C PRO A 160 9.18 2.04 4.69
N GLN A 161 9.29 0.72 4.82
CA GLN A 161 9.39 -0.20 3.69
C GLN A 161 8.01 -0.67 3.21
N THR A 162 7.02 -0.68 4.10
CA THR A 162 5.67 -1.20 3.83
C THR A 162 4.58 -0.12 3.78
N GLU A 163 4.92 1.15 4.04
CA GLU A 163 3.97 2.27 4.01
C GLU A 163 3.29 2.50 2.65
N TRP A 164 3.86 1.92 1.58
CA TRP A 164 3.35 2.02 0.22
C TRP A 164 2.71 0.71 -0.23
N ASN A 165 1.53 0.77 -0.82
CA ASN A 165 0.94 -0.40 -1.47
C ASN A 165 1.46 -0.51 -2.92
N PRO A 166 2.27 -1.53 -3.24
CA PRO A 166 2.85 -1.68 -4.58
C PRO A 166 1.82 -1.99 -5.68
N ALA A 167 0.59 -2.40 -5.30
CA ALA A 167 -0.50 -2.62 -6.25
C ALA A 167 -1.23 -1.33 -6.64
N LEU A 168 -0.99 -0.22 -5.91
CA LEU A 168 -1.61 1.07 -6.19
C LEU A 168 -0.71 1.96 -7.04
N SER A 169 -1.34 2.82 -7.84
CA SER A 169 -0.69 3.89 -8.58
C SER A 169 -1.57 5.13 -8.60
N CYS A 170 -0.96 6.31 -8.60
CA CYS A 170 -1.69 7.55 -8.77
C CYS A 170 -1.96 7.86 -10.25
N PRO A 171 -3.05 8.59 -10.60
CA PRO A 171 -3.32 9.01 -11.97
C PRO A 171 -2.13 9.77 -12.58
N GLY A 172 -1.72 9.40 -13.79
CA GLY A 172 -0.61 10.03 -14.50
C GLY A 172 0.79 9.53 -14.13
N MET A 173 0.93 8.66 -13.13
CA MET A 173 2.18 7.97 -12.83
C MET A 173 2.22 6.61 -13.54
N PRO A 174 3.36 6.18 -14.10
CA PRO A 174 3.47 4.82 -14.62
C PRO A 174 3.22 3.82 -13.49
N ALA A 175 2.44 2.77 -13.77
CA ALA A 175 2.25 1.67 -12.84
C ALA A 175 3.62 1.02 -12.55
N THR A 176 4.18 1.29 -11.38
CA THR A 176 5.47 0.76 -10.98
C THR A 176 5.25 -0.55 -10.25
N GLY A 177 5.76 -1.64 -10.81
CA GLY A 177 5.83 -2.94 -10.15
C GLY A 177 4.77 -3.97 -10.47
N GLY A 178 3.78 -3.68 -11.31
CA GLY A 178 2.96 -4.73 -11.89
C GLY A 178 3.81 -5.59 -12.82
N ALA A 179 4.08 -6.85 -12.48
CA ALA A 179 4.60 -7.81 -13.45
C ALA A 179 3.75 -7.69 -14.71
N VAL A 180 4.36 -7.28 -15.83
CA VAL A 180 3.67 -7.17 -17.13
C VAL A 180 3.11 -8.56 -17.41
N SER A 181 1.79 -8.71 -17.26
CA SER A 181 1.16 -10.01 -17.49
C SER A 181 1.50 -10.41 -18.92
N PRO A 182 2.10 -11.59 -19.17
CA PRO A 182 2.54 -12.00 -20.51
C PRO A 182 1.40 -12.00 -21.55
N ALA A 183 0.15 -11.97 -21.10
CA ALA A 183 -1.02 -11.81 -21.97
C ALA A 183 -1.09 -10.45 -22.70
N ARG A 184 -0.48 -9.39 -22.18
CA ARG A 184 -0.47 -8.09 -22.87
C ARG A 184 0.62 -7.97 -23.93
N LEU A 185 1.73 -8.72 -23.82
CA LEU A 185 2.77 -8.76 -24.86
C LEU A 185 2.32 -9.55 -26.09
N GLY A 186 1.49 -10.58 -25.92
CA GLY A 186 0.93 -11.35 -27.03
C GLY A 186 -0.01 -10.54 -27.93
N GLY A 187 -0.77 -9.61 -27.38
CA GLY A 187 -1.70 -8.77 -28.15
C GLY A 187 -1.01 -7.76 -29.08
N VAL A 188 0.10 -7.20 -28.66
CA VAL A 188 0.86 -6.22 -29.47
C VAL A 188 1.60 -6.91 -30.62
N LEU A 189 2.16 -8.11 -30.39
CA LEU A 189 2.85 -8.88 -31.43
C LEU A 189 1.87 -9.42 -32.49
N LEU A 190 0.65 -9.81 -32.11
CA LEU A 190 -0.39 -10.23 -33.06
C LEU A 190 -0.89 -9.07 -33.92
N ALA A 191 -0.98 -7.86 -33.38
CA ALA A 191 -1.38 -6.67 -34.13
C ALA A 191 -0.31 -6.27 -35.20
N LEU A 192 0.97 -6.42 -34.88
CA LEU A 192 2.05 -6.16 -35.81
C LEU A 192 2.16 -7.23 -36.93
N ALA A 193 1.93 -8.51 -36.60
CA ALA A 193 1.90 -9.59 -37.58
C ALA A 193 0.68 -9.48 -38.51
N GLY A 194 -0.47 -9.09 -38.03
CA GLY A 194 -1.67 -8.84 -38.82
C GLY A 194 -1.54 -7.65 -39.76
N GLY A 195 -0.87 -6.58 -39.37
CA GLY A 195 -0.65 -5.38 -40.17
C GLY A 195 0.22 -5.63 -41.41
N LEU A 196 1.24 -6.46 -41.30
CA LEU A 196 2.13 -6.81 -42.43
C LEU A 196 1.45 -7.69 -43.50
N ALA A 197 0.51 -8.57 -43.08
CA ALA A 197 -0.23 -9.42 -44.03
C ALA A 197 -1.20 -8.60 -44.90
N VAL A 198 -1.86 -7.58 -44.35
CA VAL A 198 -2.80 -6.73 -45.11
C VAL A 198 -2.07 -5.85 -46.16
N VAL A 199 -0.89 -5.34 -45.82
CA VAL A 199 -0.09 -4.53 -46.77
C VAL A 199 0.44 -5.39 -47.94
N GLY A 200 0.81 -6.64 -47.68
CA GLY A 200 1.29 -7.57 -48.70
C GLY A 200 0.22 -7.91 -49.76
N VAL A 201 -1.05 -8.11 -49.35
CA VAL A 201 -2.14 -8.44 -50.29
C VAL A 201 -2.54 -7.23 -51.14
N ALA A 202 -2.50 -6.01 -50.60
CA ALA A 202 -2.81 -4.80 -51.38
C ALA A 202 -1.77 -4.55 -52.50
N PHE A 203 -0.47 -4.87 -52.29
CA PHE A 203 0.58 -4.70 -53.31
C PHE A 203 0.48 -5.73 -54.40
N ALA A 204 0.11 -6.98 -54.14
CA ALA A 204 -0.05 -8.04 -55.13
C ALA A 204 -1.25 -7.76 -56.07
N ALA A 205 -2.34 -7.22 -55.56
CA ALA A 205 -3.53 -6.88 -56.37
C ALA A 205 -3.28 -5.72 -57.33
N ARG A 206 -2.43 -4.75 -56.97
CA ARG A 206 -2.12 -3.59 -57.81
C ARG A 206 -1.20 -3.95 -59.01
N ARG A 207 -0.33 -4.95 -58.90
CA ARG A 207 0.54 -5.41 -59.98
C ARG A 207 -0.20 -6.20 -61.06
N ARG A 208 -1.35 -6.83 -60.79
CA ARG A 208 -2.13 -7.59 -61.81
C ARG A 208 -3.01 -6.70 -62.67
N ARG A 209 -3.36 -5.47 -62.26
CA ARG A 209 -4.19 -4.55 -63.10
C ARG A 209 -3.41 -3.75 -64.14
N GLY A 210 -2.07 -3.76 -64.10
CA GLY A 210 -1.23 -3.04 -65.03
C GLY A 210 -0.84 -3.78 -66.33
N ARG A 211 -1.38 -5.00 -66.60
CA ARG A 211 -1.02 -5.80 -67.80
C ARG A 211 -2.17 -6.08 -68.76
N LEU A 212 -3.22 -5.30 -68.76
CA LEU A 212 -4.36 -5.47 -69.67
C LEU A 212 -4.62 -4.26 -70.58
N TRP A 213 -3.59 -3.54 -71.00
CA TRP A 213 -3.68 -2.56 -72.08
C TRP A 213 -2.29 -2.41 -72.78
N SER A 214 -2.01 -3.26 -73.79
CA SER A 214 -1.17 -3.06 -74.98
C SER A 214 -1.58 -4.04 -76.01
#